data_1d7aec2a0bc59d860d8cfa3ff7191916
#
_entry.id   1d7aec2a0bc59d860d8cfa3ff7191916
#
_cell.length_a   1.000
_cell.length_b   1.000
_cell.length_c   1.000
_cell.angle_alpha   90.00
_cell.angle_beta   90.00
_cell.angle_gamma   90.00
#
_symmetry.space_group_name_H-M   'P 1'
#
loop_
_entity.id
_entity.type
_entity.pdbx_description
1 polymer ?
#
loop_
_entity_poly.entity_id
_entity_poly.type
_entity_poly.pdbx_seq_one_letter_code
_entity_poly.pdbx_strand_id
1 'polypeptide(L)'
;MRLKYTIFFSLLFIVSLAQNSNAESSDGSTEYDSGGYYEGEFSDGKRHGMGVYELPNGYKYIGEWVNGEIFGHGVALYPNGSTYKGTFSEGKPDGFGKITFLNGGTYEGKWLKGKISGSGKAIYANGLIYIGEFKNSKHHGDGILVDASNYKYDGNWENGQKTGVAKINYSDNTTYSGTVLNGLRHGFGRLIFNNGATFEGNWSDDQLNGEGTITNANGDKYTGNLINGKRSGIGKQLYAGGSVYNGEFLNNQRSGFGILKNPKGYHYEGNWKNGLKHGFGTINYLDNSKYIGNFKNDLADGRGEMQYSNGGKYTGDWSEGTIEGFGTANYSNGLTYKGQFFDGKAHGKGTMTYTNGNEYAGEWSSGIKNGEGIASYSNGTVYSGDFLNGNRHGIGTILMQNGFEYNGHWLNGEIEGDGTANYQNGDIYIGSFLKGKRHGLGKMFYFKGQVFEGEWKNGRAITE
;
A
#
# COMPACT_ATOMS: atom_id res chain seq x y z
N MET A 1 43.10 -35.08 33.41
CA MET A 1 43.90 -36.10 32.73
C MET A 1 44.08 -35.62 31.28
N ARG A 2 45.26 -35.03 30.99
CA ARG A 2 45.56 -34.45 29.68
C ARG A 2 46.23 -35.51 28.83
N LEU A 3 45.56 -35.93 27.76
CA LEU A 3 46.20 -36.83 26.77
C LEU A 3 46.88 -35.95 25.71
N LYS A 4 48.18 -36.02 25.65
CA LYS A 4 49.01 -35.46 24.56
C LYS A 4 48.99 -36.49 23.42
N TYR A 5 48.42 -36.14 22.30
CA TYR A 5 48.59 -36.87 21.05
C TYR A 5 49.83 -36.33 20.32
N THR A 6 50.87 -37.09 20.28
CA THR A 6 52.03 -36.92 19.42
C THR A 6 51.68 -37.56 18.08
N ILE A 7 51.48 -36.73 17.04
CA ILE A 7 51.26 -37.25 15.68
C ILE A 7 52.61 -37.43 15.03
N PHE A 8 53.01 -38.70 14.86
CA PHE A 8 54.10 -39.09 13.99
C PHE A 8 53.65 -39.01 12.54
N PHE A 9 54.22 -38.11 11.76
CA PHE A 9 54.12 -38.08 10.30
C PHE A 9 55.09 -39.13 9.73
N SER A 10 54.60 -40.29 9.33
CA SER A 10 55.36 -41.18 8.44
C SER A 10 55.17 -40.74 7.01
N LEU A 11 56.21 -40.10 6.46
CA LEU A 11 56.33 -39.86 5.02
C LEU A 11 56.73 -41.20 4.36
N LEU A 12 55.78 -41.83 3.66
CA LEU A 12 56.08 -42.96 2.78
C LEU A 12 56.53 -42.33 1.42
N PHE A 13 57.79 -42.36 1.12
CA PHE A 13 58.35 -42.06 -0.18
C PHE A 13 58.19 -43.28 -1.09
N ILE A 14 57.38 -43.18 -2.16
CA ILE A 14 57.44 -44.10 -3.29
C ILE A 14 58.45 -43.51 -4.28
N VAL A 15 59.66 -44.09 -4.32
CA VAL A 15 60.66 -43.81 -5.32
C VAL A 15 60.35 -44.63 -6.56
N SER A 16 59.87 -44.04 -7.64
CA SER A 16 59.92 -44.66 -8.96
C SER A 16 61.25 -44.25 -9.64
N LEU A 17 62.09 -45.23 -9.79
CA LEU A 17 63.33 -45.11 -10.57
C LEU A 17 63.02 -44.91 -12.07
N ALA A 18 63.22 -43.71 -12.58
CA ALA A 18 63.46 -43.52 -14.01
C ALA A 18 64.90 -43.12 -14.22
N GLN A 19 65.63 -44.05 -14.73
CA GLN A 19 67.02 -43.80 -15.22
C GLN A 19 66.92 -42.94 -16.50
N ASN A 20 67.65 -41.79 -16.52
CA ASN A 20 68.57 -41.45 -17.61
C ASN A 20 69.25 -40.08 -17.40
N SER A 21 70.53 -40.07 -17.75
CA SER A 21 71.50 -39.01 -18.06
C SER A 21 72.26 -38.43 -16.89
N ASN A 22 73.51 -38.69 -16.94
CA ASN A 22 74.64 -38.25 -16.08
C ASN A 22 74.70 -36.73 -15.94
N ALA A 23 74.31 -36.22 -14.82
CA ALA A 23 74.85 -35.08 -14.15
C ALA A 23 75.15 -35.58 -12.72
N GLU A 24 76.42 -35.46 -12.29
CA GLU A 24 76.75 -35.82 -10.91
C GLU A 24 76.02 -34.92 -9.95
N SER A 25 74.94 -35.44 -9.34
CA SER A 25 74.27 -34.81 -8.21
C SER A 25 75.04 -35.18 -6.94
N SER A 26 75.50 -34.21 -6.20
CA SER A 26 76.12 -34.38 -4.89
C SER A 26 75.14 -33.86 -3.82
N ASP A 27 74.88 -34.64 -2.80
CA ASP A 27 74.24 -34.15 -1.57
C ASP A 27 75.22 -33.29 -0.79
N GLY A 28 74.79 -32.10 -0.38
CA GLY A 28 75.62 -31.16 0.36
C GLY A 28 74.82 -30.22 1.22
N SER A 29 75.46 -29.55 2.14
CA SER A 29 74.94 -28.45 2.91
C SER A 29 75.73 -27.18 2.73
N THR A 30 75.09 -26.02 2.69
CA THR A 30 75.76 -24.75 2.59
C THR A 30 75.06 -23.73 3.51
N GLU A 31 75.89 -23.06 4.33
CA GLU A 31 75.55 -21.90 5.10
C GLU A 31 75.92 -20.62 4.31
N TYR A 32 75.06 -19.68 4.20
CA TYR A 32 75.31 -18.44 3.44
C TYR A 32 75.62 -17.30 4.39
N ASP A 33 76.37 -16.31 3.97
CA ASP A 33 76.72 -15.11 4.76
C ASP A 33 75.49 -14.37 5.28
N SER A 34 74.35 -14.55 4.66
CA SER A 34 73.01 -14.04 5.11
C SER A 34 72.46 -14.82 6.27
N GLY A 35 73.11 -15.89 6.78
CA GLY A 35 72.62 -16.83 7.78
C GLY A 35 71.62 -17.83 7.23
N GLY A 36 71.50 -17.93 5.90
CA GLY A 36 70.62 -18.96 5.28
C GLY A 36 71.35 -20.31 5.22
N TYR A 37 70.60 -21.41 5.48
CA TYR A 37 71.08 -22.76 5.43
C TYR A 37 70.39 -23.57 4.34
N TYR A 38 71.16 -24.30 3.50
CA TYR A 38 70.63 -25.25 2.52
C TYR A 38 71.26 -26.62 2.72
N GLU A 39 70.41 -27.65 2.65
CA GLU A 39 70.80 -29.03 2.64
C GLU A 39 70.03 -29.76 1.54
N GLY A 40 70.76 -30.42 0.60
CA GLY A 40 70.14 -31.14 -0.51
C GLY A 40 71.06 -31.34 -1.69
N GLU A 41 70.43 -31.65 -2.82
CA GLU A 41 71.14 -31.97 -4.06
C GLU A 41 71.68 -30.71 -4.75
N PHE A 42 72.88 -30.87 -5.36
CA PHE A 42 73.56 -29.86 -6.19
C PHE A 42 73.82 -30.44 -7.59
N SER A 43 73.74 -29.61 -8.61
CA SER A 43 74.21 -29.85 -9.97
C SER A 43 74.92 -28.59 -10.47
N ASP A 44 76.13 -28.76 -11.01
CA ASP A 44 76.99 -27.65 -11.48
C ASP A 44 77.17 -26.52 -10.43
N GLY A 45 77.31 -26.87 -9.17
CA GLY A 45 77.47 -25.95 -8.06
C GLY A 45 76.22 -25.14 -7.68
N LYS A 46 75.09 -25.46 -8.25
CA LYS A 46 73.80 -24.79 -7.99
C LYS A 46 72.86 -25.80 -7.29
N ARG A 47 72.01 -25.28 -6.37
CA ARG A 47 70.91 -26.08 -5.75
C ARG A 47 70.06 -26.75 -6.86
N HIS A 48 69.88 -28.04 -6.77
CA HIS A 48 69.15 -28.84 -7.72
C HIS A 48 68.45 -30.00 -7.03
N GLY A 49 67.47 -30.65 -7.70
CA GLY A 49 66.81 -31.81 -7.12
C GLY A 49 66.01 -31.48 -5.84
N MET A 50 66.05 -32.37 -4.87
CA MET A 50 65.36 -32.16 -3.58
C MET A 50 66.26 -31.47 -2.56
N GLY A 51 65.69 -30.49 -1.82
CA GLY A 51 66.47 -29.78 -0.79
C GLY A 51 65.61 -29.07 0.24
N VAL A 52 66.24 -28.79 1.37
CA VAL A 52 65.69 -27.98 2.48
C VAL A 52 66.43 -26.66 2.52
N TYR A 53 65.73 -25.55 2.60
CA TYR A 53 66.28 -24.21 2.74
C TYR A 53 65.66 -23.49 3.91
N GLU A 54 66.47 -22.97 4.80
CA GLU A 54 66.03 -22.23 5.99
C GLU A 54 66.67 -20.86 6.06
N LEU A 55 65.89 -19.86 6.51
CA LEU A 55 66.37 -18.50 6.75
C LEU A 55 66.23 -18.10 8.23
N PRO A 56 67.07 -17.24 8.77
CA PRO A 56 67.02 -16.78 10.16
C PRO A 56 65.69 -16.11 10.54
N ASN A 57 64.94 -15.58 9.57
CA ASN A 57 63.64 -14.96 9.78
C ASN A 57 62.49 -15.99 9.98
N GLY A 58 62.84 -17.30 9.98
CA GLY A 58 61.86 -18.39 10.14
C GLY A 58 61.26 -18.88 8.83
N TYR A 59 61.65 -18.40 7.67
CA TYR A 59 61.27 -19.00 6.39
C TYR A 59 61.92 -20.35 6.23
N LYS A 60 61.16 -21.38 5.88
CA LYS A 60 61.65 -22.72 5.57
C LYS A 60 61.00 -23.25 4.30
N TYR A 61 61.79 -23.79 3.37
CA TYR A 61 61.30 -24.46 2.17
C TYR A 61 61.82 -25.91 2.12
N ILE A 62 60.97 -26.82 1.74
CA ILE A 62 61.32 -28.23 1.49
C ILE A 62 60.70 -28.58 0.15
N GLY A 63 61.53 -28.96 -0.84
CA GLY A 63 61.00 -29.32 -2.16
C GLY A 63 62.04 -29.29 -3.26
N GLU A 64 61.55 -29.20 -4.49
CA GLU A 64 62.31 -29.27 -5.72
C GLU A 64 63.05 -27.97 -6.05
N TRP A 65 64.24 -28.07 -6.56
CA TRP A 65 65.12 -27.01 -7.01
C TRP A 65 65.61 -27.25 -8.43
N VAL A 66 65.67 -26.21 -9.24
CA VAL A 66 66.27 -26.26 -10.58
C VAL A 66 67.19 -25.05 -10.79
N ASN A 67 68.45 -25.29 -11.11
CA ASN A 67 69.47 -24.27 -11.41
C ASN A 67 69.63 -23.16 -10.36
N GLY A 68 69.45 -23.49 -9.06
CA GLY A 68 69.54 -22.58 -7.95
C GLY A 68 68.26 -21.93 -7.49
N GLU A 69 67.13 -22.12 -8.20
CA GLU A 69 65.85 -21.56 -7.89
C GLU A 69 64.86 -22.63 -7.38
N ILE A 70 63.95 -22.20 -6.47
CA ILE A 70 62.81 -23.02 -6.06
C ILE A 70 61.89 -23.22 -7.26
N PHE A 71 61.67 -24.48 -7.62
CA PHE A 71 60.84 -24.86 -8.78
C PHE A 71 60.13 -26.21 -8.48
N GLY A 72 59.02 -26.51 -9.18
CA GLY A 72 58.33 -27.77 -9.01
C GLY A 72 57.53 -27.84 -7.71
N HIS A 73 57.45 -29.03 -7.09
CA HIS A 73 56.60 -29.24 -5.89
C HIS A 73 57.40 -28.99 -4.61
N GLY A 74 56.74 -28.32 -3.66
CA GLY A 74 57.34 -28.06 -2.37
C GLY A 74 56.39 -27.61 -1.28
N VAL A 75 56.94 -27.46 -0.08
CA VAL A 75 56.28 -26.91 1.09
C VAL A 75 57.10 -25.72 1.59
N ALA A 76 56.46 -24.56 1.75
CA ALA A 76 57.03 -23.38 2.34
C ALA A 76 56.34 -23.01 3.65
N LEU A 77 57.11 -22.85 4.74
CA LEU A 77 56.70 -22.18 5.96
C LEU A 77 57.14 -20.74 5.89
N TYR A 78 56.23 -19.82 6.01
CA TYR A 78 56.52 -18.38 5.98
C TYR A 78 56.74 -17.82 7.39
N PRO A 79 57.51 -16.71 7.53
CA PRO A 79 57.77 -16.08 8.84
C PRO A 79 56.51 -15.70 9.63
N ASN A 80 55.41 -15.44 8.94
CA ASN A 80 54.10 -15.14 9.55
C ASN A 80 53.36 -16.41 10.05
N GLY A 81 53.97 -17.59 10.02
CA GLY A 81 53.39 -18.86 10.43
C GLY A 81 52.45 -19.51 9.41
N SER A 82 52.28 -18.92 8.22
CA SER A 82 51.50 -19.55 7.15
C SER A 82 52.31 -20.65 6.48
N THR A 83 51.64 -21.75 6.06
CA THR A 83 52.24 -22.87 5.35
C THR A 83 51.64 -23.00 3.96
N TYR A 84 52.46 -23.03 2.92
CA TYR A 84 52.05 -23.31 1.55
C TYR A 84 52.54 -24.68 1.13
N LYS A 85 51.71 -25.47 0.48
CA LYS A 85 52.08 -26.73 -0.16
C LYS A 85 51.55 -26.71 -1.60
N GLY A 86 52.43 -26.85 -2.59
CA GLY A 86 52.03 -26.82 -3.99
C GLY A 86 53.17 -26.64 -4.93
N THR A 87 52.90 -26.18 -6.14
CA THR A 87 53.87 -25.93 -7.19
C THR A 87 54.47 -24.54 -7.08
N PHE A 88 55.73 -24.45 -7.44
CA PHE A 88 56.53 -23.22 -7.48
C PHE A 88 57.15 -23.03 -8.85
N SER A 89 57.33 -21.78 -9.24
CA SER A 89 58.11 -21.34 -10.37
C SER A 89 58.83 -20.04 -10.00
N GLU A 90 60.13 -19.94 -10.33
CA GLU A 90 60.97 -18.76 -10.04
C GLU A 90 60.88 -18.30 -8.56
N GLY A 91 60.91 -19.28 -7.64
CA GLY A 91 60.86 -19.01 -6.20
C GLY A 91 59.49 -18.59 -5.65
N LYS A 92 58.43 -18.62 -6.46
CA LYS A 92 57.08 -18.18 -6.07
C LYS A 92 56.04 -19.29 -6.26
N PRO A 93 54.98 -19.34 -5.42
CA PRO A 93 53.81 -20.17 -5.70
C PRO A 93 53.30 -19.92 -7.13
N ASP A 94 53.24 -20.97 -7.94
CA ASP A 94 52.74 -20.91 -9.32
C ASP A 94 52.15 -22.29 -9.70
N GLY A 95 50.97 -22.31 -10.34
CA GLY A 95 50.24 -23.54 -10.62
C GLY A 95 49.20 -23.88 -9.55
N PHE A 96 49.14 -25.10 -9.05
CA PHE A 96 48.16 -25.54 -8.06
C PHE A 96 48.78 -25.69 -6.67
N GLY A 97 48.13 -25.19 -5.63
CA GLY A 97 48.61 -25.31 -4.26
C GLY A 97 47.61 -24.89 -3.20
N LYS A 98 47.98 -25.26 -1.96
CA LYS A 98 47.18 -24.97 -0.75
C LYS A 98 48.01 -24.14 0.22
N ILE A 99 47.44 -23.03 0.68
CA ILE A 99 47.98 -22.29 1.81
C ILE A 99 47.07 -22.47 3.03
N THR A 100 47.71 -22.63 4.20
CA THR A 100 47.04 -22.54 5.50
C THR A 100 47.61 -21.33 6.23
N PHE A 101 46.78 -20.38 6.55
CA PHE A 101 47.18 -19.16 7.26
C PHE A 101 47.26 -19.42 8.78
N LEU A 102 48.05 -18.63 9.50
CA LEU A 102 48.22 -18.75 10.95
C LEU A 102 46.89 -18.69 11.72
N ASN A 103 45.90 -17.89 11.23
CA ASN A 103 44.58 -17.74 11.84
C ASN A 103 43.62 -18.94 11.54
N GLY A 104 44.11 -20.01 10.90
CA GLY A 104 43.34 -21.20 10.54
C GLY A 104 42.58 -21.09 9.21
N GLY A 105 42.57 -19.95 8.55
CA GLY A 105 42.02 -19.83 7.20
C GLY A 105 42.83 -20.64 6.18
N THR A 106 42.20 -21.09 5.09
CA THR A 106 42.87 -21.83 4.01
C THR A 106 42.45 -21.33 2.63
N TYR A 107 43.37 -21.48 1.67
CA TYR A 107 43.04 -21.39 0.25
C TYR A 107 43.64 -22.62 -0.48
N GLU A 108 42.87 -23.21 -1.36
CA GLU A 108 43.32 -24.30 -2.21
C GLU A 108 42.84 -24.05 -3.64
N GLY A 109 43.76 -23.95 -4.58
CA GLY A 109 43.48 -23.61 -5.97
C GLY A 109 44.67 -23.14 -6.75
N LYS A 110 44.40 -22.38 -7.81
CA LYS A 110 45.44 -21.89 -8.74
C LYS A 110 46.19 -20.66 -8.23
N TRP A 111 47.50 -20.62 -8.52
CA TRP A 111 48.41 -19.53 -8.21
C TRP A 111 49.10 -19.06 -9.48
N LEU A 112 49.39 -17.79 -9.54
CA LEU A 112 50.15 -17.17 -10.60
C LEU A 112 51.16 -16.15 -10.01
N LYS A 113 52.47 -16.41 -10.16
CA LYS A 113 53.55 -15.54 -9.68
C LYS A 113 53.37 -15.07 -8.25
N GLY A 114 53.04 -16.00 -7.33
CA GLY A 114 52.86 -15.75 -5.91
C GLY A 114 51.52 -15.16 -5.49
N LYS A 115 50.60 -15.01 -6.42
CA LYS A 115 49.24 -14.51 -6.14
C LYS A 115 48.19 -15.57 -6.43
N ILE A 116 47.17 -15.63 -5.59
CA ILE A 116 45.96 -16.43 -5.85
C ILE A 116 45.32 -15.91 -7.15
N SER A 117 45.13 -16.81 -8.13
CA SER A 117 44.58 -16.47 -9.44
C SER A 117 43.92 -17.71 -10.08
N GLY A 118 42.80 -17.51 -10.83
CA GLY A 118 42.03 -18.62 -11.38
C GLY A 118 41.13 -19.28 -10.34
N SER A 119 40.68 -20.49 -10.60
CA SER A 119 39.67 -21.18 -9.76
C SER A 119 40.29 -21.72 -8.45
N GLY A 120 39.54 -21.60 -7.36
CA GLY A 120 39.93 -22.12 -6.05
C GLY A 120 38.87 -22.05 -4.99
N LYS A 121 39.20 -22.61 -3.80
CA LYS A 121 38.34 -22.60 -2.61
C LYS A 121 39.09 -21.91 -1.47
N ALA A 122 38.47 -20.87 -0.91
CA ALA A 122 38.94 -20.22 0.31
C ALA A 122 37.99 -20.57 1.48
N ILE A 123 38.56 -20.91 2.63
CA ILE A 123 37.87 -21.02 3.91
C ILE A 123 38.51 -19.98 4.83
N TYR A 124 37.73 -19.03 5.25
CA TYR A 124 38.17 -17.95 6.13
C TYR A 124 38.08 -18.36 7.60
N ALA A 125 38.88 -17.73 8.46
CA ALA A 125 38.92 -18.04 9.89
C ALA A 125 37.57 -17.87 10.62
N ASN A 126 36.67 -17.05 10.09
CA ASN A 126 35.31 -16.85 10.59
C ASN A 126 34.29 -17.88 10.05
N GLY A 127 34.75 -18.90 9.34
CA GLY A 127 33.89 -19.94 8.76
C GLY A 127 33.27 -19.60 7.40
N LEU A 128 33.52 -18.40 6.86
CA LEU A 128 33.07 -18.05 5.52
C LEU A 128 33.79 -18.91 4.47
N ILE A 129 33.06 -19.42 3.49
CA ILE A 129 33.59 -20.23 2.40
C ILE A 129 33.33 -19.54 1.08
N TYR A 130 34.38 -19.36 0.29
CA TYR A 130 34.27 -18.92 -1.09
C TYR A 130 34.79 -19.99 -2.05
N ILE A 131 34.03 -20.29 -3.08
CA ILE A 131 34.42 -21.20 -4.17
C ILE A 131 34.17 -20.46 -5.48
N GLY A 132 35.23 -20.19 -6.24
CA GLY A 132 35.09 -19.44 -7.47
C GLY A 132 36.42 -18.99 -8.03
N GLU A 133 36.36 -17.97 -8.88
CA GLU A 133 37.49 -17.42 -9.55
C GLU A 133 38.15 -16.32 -8.70
N PHE A 134 39.48 -16.20 -8.86
CA PHE A 134 40.30 -15.19 -8.24
C PHE A 134 41.16 -14.46 -9.30
N LYS A 135 41.41 -13.21 -9.09
CA LYS A 135 42.37 -12.41 -9.85
C LYS A 135 43.14 -11.51 -8.89
N ASN A 136 44.46 -11.65 -8.89
CA ASN A 136 45.34 -10.90 -7.99
C ASN A 136 44.94 -11.02 -6.51
N SER A 137 44.60 -12.24 -6.05
CA SER A 137 44.17 -12.56 -4.69
C SER A 137 42.84 -11.91 -4.27
N LYS A 138 42.02 -11.46 -5.21
CA LYS A 138 40.68 -10.96 -4.97
C LYS A 138 39.64 -11.86 -5.66
N HIS A 139 38.46 -12.01 -5.09
CA HIS A 139 37.34 -12.67 -5.75
C HIS A 139 37.07 -12.00 -7.11
N HIS A 140 36.86 -12.80 -8.15
CA HIS A 140 36.66 -12.32 -9.51
C HIS A 140 35.84 -13.35 -10.30
N GLY A 141 35.22 -12.96 -11.44
CA GLY A 141 34.46 -13.90 -12.27
C GLY A 141 33.30 -14.51 -11.51
N ASP A 142 33.02 -15.78 -11.78
CA ASP A 142 31.92 -16.51 -11.11
C ASP A 142 32.37 -17.07 -9.76
N GLY A 143 31.51 -16.96 -8.75
CA GLY A 143 31.85 -17.47 -7.43
C GLY A 143 30.66 -17.60 -6.48
N ILE A 144 30.79 -18.61 -5.62
CA ILE A 144 29.81 -18.93 -4.57
C ILE A 144 30.43 -18.56 -3.22
N LEU A 145 29.71 -17.77 -2.43
CA LEU A 145 30.08 -17.45 -1.05
C LEU A 145 28.98 -17.99 -0.13
N VAL A 146 29.40 -18.72 0.92
CA VAL A 146 28.49 -19.29 1.93
C VAL A 146 29.02 -18.98 3.32
N ASP A 147 28.14 -18.63 4.25
CA ASP A 147 28.48 -18.46 5.66
C ASP A 147 27.78 -19.48 6.58
N ALA A 148 28.10 -19.43 7.85
CA ALA A 148 27.53 -20.31 8.86
C ALA A 148 26.03 -20.06 9.17
N SER A 149 25.48 -18.92 8.72
CA SER A 149 24.07 -18.57 8.91
C SER A 149 23.16 -19.07 7.79
N ASN A 150 23.67 -19.89 6.85
CA ASN A 150 23.03 -20.31 5.59
C ASN A 150 22.87 -19.20 4.55
N TYR A 151 23.52 -18.03 4.75
CA TYR A 151 23.61 -17.05 3.67
C TYR A 151 24.41 -17.64 2.52
N LYS A 152 23.86 -17.59 1.31
CA LYS A 152 24.55 -18.01 0.08
C LYS A 152 24.43 -16.91 -0.97
N TYR A 153 25.54 -16.47 -1.48
CA TYR A 153 25.64 -15.66 -2.70
C TYR A 153 26.21 -16.55 -3.81
N ASP A 154 25.57 -16.56 -4.97
CA ASP A 154 25.98 -17.32 -6.15
C ASP A 154 25.88 -16.39 -7.36
N GLY A 155 27.00 -15.89 -7.86
CA GLY A 155 27.00 -14.86 -8.90
C GLY A 155 28.38 -14.28 -9.19
N ASN A 156 28.37 -13.18 -9.93
CA ASN A 156 29.58 -12.54 -10.43
C ASN A 156 30.29 -11.67 -9.39
N TRP A 157 31.60 -11.58 -9.54
CA TRP A 157 32.50 -10.81 -8.71
C TRP A 157 33.47 -9.98 -9.56
N GLU A 158 33.77 -8.80 -9.14
CA GLU A 158 34.81 -7.97 -9.76
C GLU A 158 35.64 -7.29 -8.68
N ASN A 159 36.95 -7.56 -8.68
CA ASN A 159 37.92 -6.96 -7.74
C ASN A 159 37.56 -7.11 -6.25
N GLY A 160 36.89 -8.24 -5.90
CA GLY A 160 36.45 -8.55 -4.53
C GLY A 160 35.05 -8.05 -4.19
N GLN A 161 34.37 -7.40 -5.12
CA GLN A 161 33.00 -6.92 -4.93
C GLN A 161 32.00 -7.77 -5.69
N LYS A 162 30.81 -8.00 -5.07
CA LYS A 162 29.69 -8.67 -5.71
C LYS A 162 29.08 -7.75 -6.77
N THR A 163 28.93 -8.27 -8.00
CA THR A 163 28.41 -7.49 -9.14
C THR A 163 27.69 -8.40 -10.14
N GLY A 164 27.09 -7.85 -11.19
CA GLY A 164 26.47 -8.61 -12.26
C GLY A 164 25.25 -9.42 -11.82
N VAL A 165 24.99 -10.54 -12.49
CA VAL A 165 23.84 -11.40 -12.19
C VAL A 165 24.16 -12.31 -11.01
N ALA A 166 23.21 -12.43 -10.08
CA ALA A 166 23.37 -13.27 -8.90
C ALA A 166 22.06 -13.89 -8.41
N LYS A 167 22.21 -15.02 -7.70
CA LYS A 167 21.21 -15.60 -6.83
C LYS A 167 21.69 -15.53 -5.39
N ILE A 168 20.85 -14.94 -4.52
CA ILE A 168 21.16 -14.79 -3.10
C ILE A 168 20.09 -15.50 -2.29
N ASN A 169 20.54 -16.40 -1.41
CA ASN A 169 19.69 -16.96 -0.36
C ASN A 169 20.09 -16.30 0.96
N TYR A 170 19.16 -15.62 1.60
CA TYR A 170 19.38 -15.00 2.90
C TYR A 170 19.13 -16.00 4.03
N SER A 171 19.63 -15.71 5.22
CA SER A 171 19.51 -16.56 6.40
C SER A 171 18.06 -16.78 6.89
N ASP A 172 17.16 -15.87 6.54
CA ASP A 172 15.72 -15.94 6.84
C ASP A 172 14.91 -16.70 5.79
N ASN A 173 15.56 -17.39 4.85
CA ASN A 173 15.00 -18.07 3.67
C ASN A 173 14.39 -17.12 2.61
N THR A 174 14.61 -15.83 2.72
CA THR A 174 14.35 -14.90 1.61
C THR A 174 15.34 -15.19 0.48
N THR A 175 14.87 -15.13 -0.77
CA THR A 175 15.73 -15.33 -1.94
C THR A 175 15.64 -14.16 -2.90
N TYR A 176 16.79 -13.76 -3.46
CA TYR A 176 16.87 -12.76 -4.52
C TYR A 176 17.47 -13.40 -5.77
N SER A 177 16.94 -13.05 -6.94
CA SER A 177 17.52 -13.39 -8.24
C SER A 177 17.46 -12.16 -9.13
N GLY A 178 18.61 -11.68 -9.57
CA GLY A 178 18.69 -10.45 -10.36
C GLY A 178 20.08 -9.87 -10.41
N THR A 179 20.18 -8.62 -10.83
CA THR A 179 21.44 -7.90 -10.92
C THR A 179 21.86 -7.31 -9.57
N VAL A 180 23.16 -7.32 -9.31
CA VAL A 180 23.80 -6.73 -8.12
C VAL A 180 24.86 -5.75 -8.56
N LEU A 181 25.05 -4.67 -7.84
CA LEU A 181 26.13 -3.71 -8.04
C LEU A 181 26.73 -3.34 -6.67
N ASN A 182 28.02 -3.55 -6.49
CA ASN A 182 28.73 -3.29 -5.23
C ASN A 182 28.08 -3.99 -4.01
N GLY A 183 27.50 -5.18 -4.23
CA GLY A 183 26.85 -5.96 -3.19
C GLY A 183 25.40 -5.62 -2.91
N LEU A 184 24.85 -4.57 -3.52
CA LEU A 184 23.45 -4.13 -3.39
C LEU A 184 22.62 -4.62 -4.58
N ARG A 185 21.33 -4.91 -4.37
CA ARG A 185 20.40 -5.22 -5.47
C ARG A 185 20.29 -4.01 -6.38
N HIS A 186 20.45 -4.23 -7.67
CA HIS A 186 20.47 -3.18 -8.68
C HIS A 186 19.88 -3.72 -10.01
N GLY A 187 19.37 -2.83 -10.88
CA GLY A 187 18.75 -3.26 -12.13
C GLY A 187 17.53 -4.17 -11.92
N PHE A 188 17.21 -5.01 -12.89
CA PHE A 188 16.05 -5.90 -12.79
C PHE A 188 16.33 -7.10 -11.88
N GLY A 189 15.37 -7.39 -10.98
CA GLY A 189 15.48 -8.53 -10.07
C GLY A 189 14.17 -8.87 -9.35
N ARG A 190 14.14 -10.08 -8.81
CA ARG A 190 13.02 -10.64 -8.07
C ARG A 190 13.45 -11.09 -6.68
N LEU A 191 12.76 -10.61 -5.66
CA LEU A 191 12.90 -11.00 -4.27
C LEU A 191 11.67 -11.83 -3.85
N ILE A 192 11.89 -12.96 -3.22
CA ILE A 192 10.85 -13.86 -2.70
C ILE A 192 11.08 -14.00 -1.21
N PHE A 193 10.12 -13.57 -0.42
CA PHE A 193 10.15 -13.68 1.04
C PHE A 193 9.74 -15.10 1.50
N ASN A 194 10.14 -15.47 2.71
CA ASN A 194 9.81 -16.77 3.31
C ASN A 194 8.30 -17.01 3.47
N ASN A 195 7.48 -15.95 3.56
CA ASN A 195 6.02 -16.01 3.64
C ASN A 195 5.34 -16.10 2.26
N GLY A 196 6.11 -16.19 1.16
CA GLY A 196 5.61 -16.26 -0.21
C GLY A 196 5.32 -14.91 -0.88
N ALA A 197 5.49 -13.79 -0.18
CA ALA A 197 5.42 -12.47 -0.82
C ALA A 197 6.55 -12.31 -1.85
N THR A 198 6.30 -11.56 -2.92
CA THR A 198 7.30 -11.33 -3.97
C THR A 198 7.39 -9.86 -4.35
N PHE A 199 8.61 -9.39 -4.59
CA PHE A 199 8.91 -8.06 -5.15
C PHE A 199 9.70 -8.26 -6.44
N GLU A 200 9.21 -7.75 -7.55
CA GLU A 200 9.82 -7.92 -8.86
C GLU A 200 9.80 -6.58 -9.61
N GLY A 201 10.93 -6.18 -10.16
CA GLY A 201 11.07 -4.92 -10.88
C GLY A 201 12.47 -4.38 -10.85
N ASN A 202 12.60 -3.08 -11.07
CA ASN A 202 13.90 -2.39 -11.05
C ASN A 202 14.32 -2.03 -9.63
N TRP A 203 15.57 -2.33 -9.31
CA TRP A 203 16.21 -2.07 -8.04
C TRP A 203 17.28 -1.00 -8.18
N SER A 204 17.40 -0.12 -7.22
CA SER A 204 18.51 0.81 -7.03
C SER A 204 18.84 0.87 -5.55
N ASP A 205 20.09 0.57 -5.19
CA ASP A 205 20.57 0.60 -3.81
C ASP A 205 19.67 -0.13 -2.81
N ASP A 206 19.37 -1.42 -3.14
CA ASP A 206 18.47 -2.32 -2.39
C ASP A 206 17.00 -1.93 -2.34
N GLN A 207 16.57 -0.89 -3.03
CA GLN A 207 15.17 -0.43 -3.07
C GLN A 207 14.56 -0.60 -4.46
N LEU A 208 13.27 -0.95 -4.51
CA LEU A 208 12.50 -0.95 -5.75
C LEU A 208 12.22 0.47 -6.21
N ASN A 209 12.61 0.79 -7.45
CA ASN A 209 12.39 2.10 -8.07
C ASN A 209 11.94 1.91 -9.53
N GLY A 210 11.01 2.75 -10.00
CA GLY A 210 10.42 2.62 -11.32
C GLY A 210 9.28 1.60 -11.38
N GLU A 211 9.08 0.97 -12.52
CA GLU A 211 8.02 -0.02 -12.67
C GLU A 211 8.35 -1.33 -11.96
N GLY A 212 7.35 -1.88 -11.26
CA GLY A 212 7.49 -3.15 -10.56
C GLY A 212 6.17 -3.79 -10.17
N THR A 213 6.29 -5.02 -9.69
CA THR A 213 5.17 -5.83 -9.18
C THR A 213 5.47 -6.23 -7.75
N ILE A 214 4.52 -5.98 -6.85
CA ILE A 214 4.52 -6.46 -5.47
C ILE A 214 3.36 -7.44 -5.32
N THR A 215 3.63 -8.67 -4.89
CA THR A 215 2.59 -9.62 -4.50
C THR A 215 2.76 -9.90 -3.02
N ASN A 216 1.73 -9.61 -2.23
CA ASN A 216 1.73 -9.88 -0.80
C ASN A 216 1.40 -11.36 -0.52
N ALA A 217 1.72 -11.84 0.69
CA ALA A 217 1.41 -13.21 1.11
C ALA A 217 -0.08 -13.57 1.10
N ASN A 218 -0.97 -12.57 1.26
CA ASN A 218 -2.42 -12.74 1.19
C ASN A 218 -2.97 -12.81 -0.25
N GLY A 219 -2.11 -12.65 -1.26
CA GLY A 219 -2.49 -12.66 -2.69
C GLY A 219 -2.81 -11.30 -3.28
N ASP A 220 -2.76 -10.21 -2.51
CA ASP A 220 -2.86 -8.86 -3.07
C ASP A 220 -1.71 -8.59 -4.02
N LYS A 221 -2.00 -8.05 -5.20
CA LYS A 221 -0.99 -7.76 -6.22
C LYS A 221 -1.05 -6.31 -6.67
N TYR A 222 0.05 -5.60 -6.55
CA TYR A 222 0.26 -4.28 -7.13
C TYR A 222 1.16 -4.38 -8.36
N THR A 223 0.85 -3.64 -9.41
CA THR A 223 1.71 -3.44 -10.59
C THR A 223 1.66 -1.96 -10.96
N GLY A 224 2.82 -1.32 -11.05
CA GLY A 224 2.93 0.11 -11.37
C GLY A 224 4.22 0.72 -10.84
N ASN A 225 4.25 2.04 -10.75
CA ASN A 225 5.42 2.79 -10.34
C ASN A 225 5.69 2.69 -8.85
N LEU A 226 6.97 2.58 -8.51
CA LEU A 226 7.51 2.52 -7.16
C LEU A 226 8.60 3.59 -6.99
N ILE A 227 8.63 4.22 -5.83
CA ILE A 227 9.72 5.11 -5.40
C ILE A 227 10.16 4.65 -4.01
N ASN A 228 11.43 4.25 -3.89
CA ASN A 228 12.00 3.72 -2.64
C ASN A 228 11.13 2.61 -2.02
N GLY A 229 10.67 1.67 -2.86
CA GLY A 229 9.81 0.55 -2.47
C GLY A 229 8.36 0.91 -2.14
N LYS A 230 7.95 2.18 -2.26
CA LYS A 230 6.58 2.64 -1.99
C LYS A 230 5.83 2.84 -3.30
N ARG A 231 4.57 2.40 -3.35
CA ARG A 231 3.67 2.66 -4.48
C ARG A 231 3.52 4.17 -4.65
N SER A 232 3.83 4.68 -5.84
CA SER A 232 3.78 6.09 -6.21
C SER A 232 3.48 6.24 -7.71
N GLY A 233 2.78 7.31 -8.13
CA GLY A 233 2.36 7.46 -9.51
C GLY A 233 1.26 6.48 -9.91
N ILE A 234 1.18 6.14 -11.19
CA ILE A 234 0.12 5.29 -11.74
C ILE A 234 0.37 3.81 -11.39
N GLY A 235 -0.68 3.12 -10.97
CA GLY A 235 -0.61 1.69 -10.70
C GLY A 235 -1.96 1.00 -10.65
N LYS A 236 -1.90 -0.34 -10.69
CA LYS A 236 -3.03 -1.26 -10.57
C LYS A 236 -2.86 -2.12 -9.32
N GLN A 237 -3.83 -2.08 -8.44
CA GLN A 237 -3.91 -2.95 -7.27
C GLN A 237 -5.05 -3.95 -7.46
N LEU A 238 -4.71 -5.24 -7.49
CA LEU A 238 -5.66 -6.34 -7.40
C LEU A 238 -5.66 -6.80 -5.93
N TYR A 239 -6.82 -6.82 -5.31
CA TYR A 239 -7.01 -7.33 -3.96
C TYR A 239 -7.40 -8.82 -3.99
N ALA A 240 -7.01 -9.59 -3.01
CA ALA A 240 -7.31 -11.04 -2.91
C ALA A 240 -8.81 -11.34 -3.01
N GLY A 241 -9.69 -10.42 -2.54
CA GLY A 241 -11.14 -10.49 -2.68
C GLY A 241 -11.68 -10.16 -4.08
N GLY A 242 -10.80 -9.98 -5.09
CA GLY A 242 -11.15 -9.71 -6.48
C GLY A 242 -11.45 -8.25 -6.81
N SER A 243 -11.41 -7.34 -5.84
CA SER A 243 -11.52 -5.90 -6.12
C SER A 243 -10.28 -5.40 -6.85
N VAL A 244 -10.48 -4.43 -7.75
CA VAL A 244 -9.40 -3.83 -8.55
C VAL A 244 -9.44 -2.32 -8.40
N TYR A 245 -8.31 -1.74 -8.04
CA TYR A 245 -8.08 -0.31 -8.12
C TYR A 245 -7.11 -0.01 -9.25
N ASN A 246 -7.46 0.93 -10.12
CA ASN A 246 -6.58 1.51 -11.13
C ASN A 246 -6.54 3.02 -10.90
N GLY A 247 -5.36 3.59 -10.70
CA GLY A 247 -5.24 5.03 -10.44
C GLY A 247 -3.91 5.42 -9.83
N GLU A 248 -3.89 6.61 -9.29
CA GLU A 248 -2.69 7.20 -8.72
C GLU A 248 -2.46 6.73 -7.29
N PHE A 249 -1.18 6.64 -6.93
CA PHE A 249 -0.68 6.35 -5.59
C PHE A 249 0.31 7.41 -5.14
N LEU A 250 0.34 7.68 -3.87
CA LEU A 250 1.35 8.49 -3.19
C LEU A 250 1.72 7.84 -1.86
N ASN A 251 2.99 7.46 -1.69
CA ASN A 251 3.49 6.84 -0.45
C ASN A 251 2.63 5.66 0.04
N ASN A 252 2.34 4.69 -0.85
CA ASN A 252 1.51 3.51 -0.62
C ASN A 252 -0.01 3.75 -0.50
N GLN A 253 -0.49 4.99 -0.54
CA GLN A 253 -1.91 5.33 -0.43
C GLN A 253 -2.49 5.71 -1.79
N ARG A 254 -3.77 5.40 -2.02
CA ARG A 254 -4.52 5.90 -3.19
C ARG A 254 -4.58 7.42 -3.11
N SER A 255 -4.29 8.10 -4.23
CA SER A 255 -4.23 9.55 -4.34
C SER A 255 -4.67 9.98 -5.74
N GLY A 256 -4.91 11.27 -5.96
CA GLY A 256 -5.30 11.77 -7.28
C GLY A 256 -6.54 11.08 -7.84
N PHE A 257 -6.59 10.86 -9.15
CA PHE A 257 -7.71 10.19 -9.79
C PHE A 257 -7.55 8.66 -9.80
N GLY A 258 -8.66 7.93 -9.57
CA GLY A 258 -8.63 6.47 -9.61
C GLY A 258 -10.00 5.82 -9.61
N ILE A 259 -10.01 4.58 -10.10
CA ILE A 259 -11.21 3.75 -10.28
C ILE A 259 -11.07 2.50 -9.40
N LEU A 260 -12.03 2.29 -8.51
CA LEU A 260 -12.15 1.08 -7.70
C LEU A 260 -13.41 0.30 -8.12
N LYS A 261 -13.21 -0.97 -8.49
CA LYS A 261 -14.30 -1.90 -8.84
C LYS A 261 -14.22 -3.15 -7.99
N ASN A 262 -15.36 -3.70 -7.61
CA ASN A 262 -15.39 -5.03 -7.04
C ASN A 262 -16.27 -5.99 -7.88
N PRO A 263 -16.09 -7.32 -7.72
CA PRO A 263 -16.85 -8.31 -8.50
C PRO A 263 -18.36 -8.28 -8.26
N LYS A 264 -18.82 -7.71 -7.12
CA LYS A 264 -20.24 -7.65 -6.73
C LYS A 264 -20.98 -6.47 -7.34
N GLY A 265 -20.30 -5.59 -8.09
CA GLY A 265 -20.93 -4.46 -8.77
C GLY A 265 -20.64 -3.08 -8.17
N TYR A 266 -19.96 -2.99 -7.01
CA TYR A 266 -19.53 -1.70 -6.49
C TYR A 266 -18.49 -1.06 -7.41
N HIS A 267 -18.71 0.19 -7.77
CA HIS A 267 -17.83 0.96 -8.63
C HIS A 267 -17.72 2.39 -8.12
N TYR A 268 -16.48 2.81 -7.79
CA TYR A 268 -16.18 4.23 -7.56
C TYR A 268 -15.20 4.72 -8.61
N GLU A 269 -15.46 5.88 -9.16
CA GLU A 269 -14.59 6.60 -10.08
C GLU A 269 -14.53 8.06 -9.64
N GLY A 270 -13.32 8.55 -9.31
CA GLY A 270 -13.16 9.91 -8.79
C GLY A 270 -11.84 10.12 -8.08
N ASN A 271 -11.78 11.21 -7.33
CA ASN A 271 -10.58 11.66 -6.65
C ASN A 271 -10.38 10.95 -5.30
N TRP A 272 -9.11 10.74 -4.96
CA TRP A 272 -8.64 10.12 -3.73
C TRP A 272 -7.63 11.01 -3.03
N LYS A 273 -7.63 10.99 -1.71
CA LYS A 273 -6.64 11.65 -0.86
C LYS A 273 -6.35 10.78 0.36
N ASN A 274 -5.08 10.44 0.60
CA ASN A 274 -4.66 9.61 1.73
C ASN A 274 -5.42 8.27 1.85
N GLY A 275 -5.70 7.63 0.70
CA GLY A 275 -6.42 6.36 0.65
C GLY A 275 -7.94 6.44 0.70
N LEU A 276 -8.52 7.62 0.95
CA LEU A 276 -9.96 7.88 1.11
C LEU A 276 -10.52 8.60 -0.12
N LYS A 277 -11.81 8.39 -0.44
CA LYS A 277 -12.52 9.16 -1.47
C LYS A 277 -12.56 10.62 -1.04
N HIS A 278 -12.23 11.54 -1.95
CA HIS A 278 -12.16 12.97 -1.68
C HIS A 278 -12.41 13.76 -2.96
N GLY A 279 -12.97 15.00 -2.85
CA GLY A 279 -13.29 15.78 -4.04
C GLY A 279 -14.41 15.14 -4.87
N PHE A 280 -14.44 15.39 -6.17
CA PHE A 280 -15.54 14.94 -7.04
C PHE A 280 -15.38 13.46 -7.45
N GLY A 281 -16.51 12.74 -7.48
CA GLY A 281 -16.55 11.35 -7.92
C GLY A 281 -17.95 10.80 -8.14
N THR A 282 -17.99 9.58 -8.65
CA THR A 282 -19.20 8.80 -8.89
C THR A 282 -19.10 7.46 -8.18
N ILE A 283 -20.14 7.08 -7.45
CA ILE A 283 -20.32 5.72 -6.90
C ILE A 283 -21.53 5.06 -7.54
N ASN A 284 -21.35 3.82 -8.02
CA ASN A 284 -22.45 2.88 -8.18
C ASN A 284 -22.41 1.90 -7.01
N TYR A 285 -23.48 1.84 -6.24
CA TYR A 285 -23.63 0.97 -5.08
C TYR A 285 -24.10 -0.44 -5.47
N LEU A 286 -24.01 -1.37 -4.55
CA LEU A 286 -24.41 -2.77 -4.76
C LEU A 286 -25.92 -2.95 -4.99
N ASP A 287 -26.73 -2.05 -4.50
CA ASP A 287 -28.20 -2.01 -4.66
C ASP A 287 -28.65 -1.29 -5.95
N ASN A 288 -27.69 -0.97 -6.84
CA ASN A 288 -27.88 -0.17 -8.06
C ASN A 288 -28.22 1.32 -7.82
N SER A 289 -28.12 1.81 -6.60
CA SER A 289 -28.15 3.25 -6.34
C SER A 289 -26.86 3.89 -6.88
N LYS A 290 -26.95 5.17 -7.27
CA LYS A 290 -25.82 5.93 -7.81
C LYS A 290 -25.72 7.29 -7.15
N TYR A 291 -24.49 7.63 -6.71
CA TYR A 291 -24.17 8.97 -6.24
C TYR A 291 -23.16 9.64 -7.17
N ILE A 292 -23.40 10.91 -7.50
CA ILE A 292 -22.48 11.77 -8.26
C ILE A 292 -22.32 13.05 -7.45
N GLY A 293 -21.13 13.37 -6.99
CA GLY A 293 -20.92 14.58 -6.20
C GLY A 293 -19.59 14.64 -5.50
N ASN A 294 -19.52 15.52 -4.53
CA ASN A 294 -18.31 15.73 -3.73
C ASN A 294 -18.22 14.76 -2.56
N PHE A 295 -16.99 14.40 -2.24
CA PHE A 295 -16.62 13.53 -1.12
C PHE A 295 -15.59 14.20 -0.22
N LYS A 296 -15.66 13.91 1.05
CA LYS A 296 -14.66 14.22 2.05
C LYS A 296 -14.50 13.03 2.98
N ASN A 297 -13.28 12.45 3.02
CA ASN A 297 -12.96 11.31 3.88
C ASN A 297 -13.94 10.14 3.74
N ASP A 298 -14.17 9.67 2.51
CA ASP A 298 -15.10 8.60 2.12
C ASP A 298 -16.59 8.94 2.16
N LEU A 299 -17.02 10.04 2.77
CA LEU A 299 -18.40 10.45 2.92
C LEU A 299 -18.80 11.47 1.86
N ALA A 300 -20.08 11.46 1.44
CA ALA A 300 -20.66 12.53 0.63
C ALA A 300 -20.61 13.83 1.42
N ASP A 301 -20.04 14.91 0.87
CA ASP A 301 -19.86 16.19 1.54
C ASP A 301 -19.77 17.32 0.50
N GLY A 302 -20.64 18.33 0.64
CA GLY A 302 -20.84 19.35 -0.37
C GLY A 302 -21.98 19.00 -1.33
N ARG A 303 -21.95 19.46 -2.58
CA ARG A 303 -23.02 19.21 -3.54
C ARG A 303 -22.94 17.84 -4.18
N GLY A 304 -24.13 17.20 -4.30
CA GLY A 304 -24.23 15.89 -4.93
C GLY A 304 -25.65 15.52 -5.35
N GLU A 305 -25.70 14.48 -6.18
CA GLU A 305 -26.92 13.86 -6.68
C GLU A 305 -26.92 12.38 -6.29
N MET A 306 -27.97 11.93 -5.64
CA MET A 306 -28.22 10.52 -5.34
C MET A 306 -29.44 10.04 -6.14
N GLN A 307 -29.24 8.99 -6.90
CA GLN A 307 -30.31 8.23 -7.54
C GLN A 307 -30.47 6.93 -6.78
N TYR A 308 -31.61 6.73 -6.17
CA TYR A 308 -31.92 5.53 -5.39
C TYR A 308 -32.41 4.39 -6.28
N SER A 309 -32.17 3.15 -5.87
CA SER A 309 -32.63 1.95 -6.60
C SER A 309 -34.15 1.85 -6.77
N ASN A 310 -34.91 2.51 -5.88
CA ASN A 310 -36.38 2.58 -5.96
C ASN A 310 -36.92 3.65 -6.93
N GLY A 311 -35.99 4.35 -7.66
CA GLY A 311 -36.33 5.42 -8.60
C GLY A 311 -36.40 6.81 -7.99
N GLY A 312 -36.28 6.96 -6.68
CA GLY A 312 -36.18 8.25 -6.02
C GLY A 312 -34.85 8.95 -6.39
N LYS A 313 -34.85 10.29 -6.32
CA LYS A 313 -33.71 11.12 -6.62
C LYS A 313 -33.58 12.27 -5.64
N TYR A 314 -32.36 12.55 -5.17
CA TYR A 314 -32.04 13.75 -4.42
C TYR A 314 -30.92 14.51 -5.13
N THR A 315 -31.04 15.83 -5.22
CA THR A 315 -30.00 16.72 -5.72
C THR A 315 -29.89 17.91 -4.76
N GLY A 316 -28.76 18.10 -4.12
CA GLY A 316 -28.57 19.16 -3.14
C GLY A 316 -27.31 19.02 -2.31
N ASP A 317 -27.34 19.61 -1.13
CA ASP A 317 -26.23 19.69 -0.20
C ASP A 317 -26.15 18.43 0.69
N TRP A 318 -24.93 18.03 0.99
CA TRP A 318 -24.56 16.89 1.82
C TRP A 318 -23.55 17.34 2.88
N SER A 319 -23.65 16.82 4.06
CA SER A 319 -22.68 16.98 5.12
C SER A 319 -22.42 15.65 5.79
N GLU A 320 -21.15 15.22 5.84
CA GLU A 320 -20.70 13.98 6.49
C GLU A 320 -21.55 12.74 6.16
N GLY A 321 -21.96 12.62 4.89
CA GLY A 321 -22.75 11.50 4.38
C GLY A 321 -24.26 11.62 4.55
N THR A 322 -24.73 12.71 5.16
CA THR A 322 -26.16 12.98 5.41
C THR A 322 -26.66 14.11 4.50
N ILE A 323 -27.92 14.04 4.05
CA ILE A 323 -28.57 15.13 3.34
C ILE A 323 -28.80 16.27 4.32
N GLU A 324 -28.18 17.42 4.05
CA GLU A 324 -28.27 18.60 4.90
C GLU A 324 -28.15 19.89 4.05
N GLY A 325 -28.84 20.98 4.47
CA GLY A 325 -28.84 22.22 3.70
C GLY A 325 -29.95 22.25 2.64
N PHE A 326 -29.70 22.83 1.48
CA PHE A 326 -30.72 23.00 0.44
C PHE A 326 -30.66 21.90 -0.62
N GLY A 327 -31.87 21.42 -1.02
CA GLY A 327 -31.95 20.42 -2.06
C GLY A 327 -33.35 20.21 -2.64
N THR A 328 -33.39 19.31 -3.63
CA THR A 328 -34.64 18.83 -4.24
C THR A 328 -34.67 17.30 -4.13
N ALA A 329 -35.72 16.76 -3.50
CA ALA A 329 -35.99 15.35 -3.46
C ALA A 329 -37.19 15.03 -4.35
N ASN A 330 -37.00 14.14 -5.33
CA ASN A 330 -38.09 13.52 -6.09
C ASN A 330 -38.26 12.10 -5.53
N TYR A 331 -39.35 11.87 -4.86
CA TYR A 331 -39.63 10.57 -4.24
C TYR A 331 -40.19 9.55 -5.26
N SER A 332 -39.96 8.30 -5.02
CA SER A 332 -40.43 7.21 -5.91
C SER A 332 -41.96 7.15 -6.08
N ASN A 333 -42.70 7.73 -5.14
CA ASN A 333 -44.16 7.85 -5.19
C ASN A 333 -44.64 9.11 -5.94
N GLY A 334 -43.72 9.86 -6.58
CA GLY A 334 -44.04 11.04 -7.39
C GLY A 334 -44.11 12.36 -6.61
N LEU A 335 -43.94 12.36 -5.30
CA LEU A 335 -43.82 13.61 -4.52
C LEU A 335 -42.53 14.31 -4.85
N THR A 336 -42.53 15.64 -4.85
CA THR A 336 -41.34 16.46 -4.96
C THR A 336 -41.25 17.44 -3.80
N TYR A 337 -40.12 17.42 -3.08
CA TYR A 337 -39.79 18.45 -2.10
C TYR A 337 -38.63 19.27 -2.54
N LYS A 338 -38.71 20.58 -2.44
CA LYS A 338 -37.66 21.53 -2.69
C LYS A 338 -37.53 22.50 -1.51
N GLY A 339 -36.43 22.47 -0.82
CA GLY A 339 -36.22 23.30 0.37
C GLY A 339 -35.03 22.88 1.21
N GLN A 340 -35.10 23.26 2.48
CA GLN A 340 -34.09 22.94 3.46
C GLN A 340 -34.27 21.51 4.00
N PHE A 341 -33.15 20.86 4.27
CA PHE A 341 -33.06 19.54 4.90
C PHE A 341 -32.21 19.63 6.16
N PHE A 342 -32.58 18.84 7.14
CA PHE A 342 -31.78 18.54 8.33
C PHE A 342 -31.93 17.07 8.67
N ASP A 343 -30.81 16.37 8.89
CA ASP A 343 -30.77 14.92 9.16
C ASP A 343 -31.61 14.11 8.17
N GLY A 344 -31.46 14.41 6.87
CA GLY A 344 -32.16 13.73 5.77
C GLY A 344 -33.65 14.00 5.67
N LYS A 345 -34.20 14.89 6.48
CA LYS A 345 -35.64 15.21 6.54
C LYS A 345 -35.91 16.65 6.12
N ALA A 346 -37.07 16.91 5.49
CA ALA A 346 -37.54 18.26 5.23
C ALA A 346 -37.51 19.09 6.53
N HIS A 347 -36.92 20.25 6.51
CA HIS A 347 -36.74 21.14 7.68
C HIS A 347 -36.73 22.59 7.21
N GLY A 348 -36.96 23.55 8.12
CA GLY A 348 -36.97 24.97 7.77
C GLY A 348 -37.94 25.26 6.65
N LYS A 349 -37.61 26.12 5.68
CA LYS A 349 -38.47 26.53 4.60
C LYS A 349 -38.36 25.61 3.38
N GLY A 350 -39.53 25.19 2.84
CA GLY A 350 -39.55 24.35 1.66
C GLY A 350 -40.95 24.14 1.10
N THR A 351 -40.98 23.68 -0.15
CA THR A 351 -42.21 23.40 -0.92
C THR A 351 -42.33 21.92 -1.21
N MET A 352 -43.45 21.33 -0.86
CA MET A 352 -43.84 19.98 -1.25
C MET A 352 -44.93 20.04 -2.30
N THR A 353 -44.67 19.42 -3.44
CA THR A 353 -45.66 19.22 -4.51
C THR A 353 -46.14 17.78 -4.51
N TYR A 354 -47.47 17.59 -4.47
CA TYR A 354 -48.11 16.29 -4.41
C TYR A 354 -48.59 15.84 -5.80
N THR A 355 -48.67 14.54 -6.02
CA THR A 355 -49.06 13.95 -7.31
C THR A 355 -50.49 14.34 -7.77
N ASN A 356 -51.35 14.70 -6.86
CA ASN A 356 -52.69 15.18 -7.15
C ASN A 356 -52.77 16.69 -7.47
N GLY A 357 -51.62 17.35 -7.61
CA GLY A 357 -51.51 18.79 -7.90
C GLY A 357 -51.65 19.71 -6.68
N ASN A 358 -51.77 19.17 -5.48
CA ASN A 358 -51.68 19.97 -4.27
C ASN A 358 -50.25 20.43 -4.03
N GLU A 359 -50.11 21.57 -3.34
CA GLU A 359 -48.81 22.10 -2.93
C GLU A 359 -48.84 22.61 -1.49
N TYR A 360 -47.76 22.46 -0.79
CA TYR A 360 -47.51 23.14 0.48
C TYR A 360 -46.18 23.88 0.42
N ALA A 361 -46.20 25.18 0.62
CA ALA A 361 -45.03 26.03 0.72
C ALA A 361 -44.99 26.66 2.11
N GLY A 362 -44.04 26.34 2.94
CA GLY A 362 -43.97 26.81 4.31
C GLY A 362 -42.87 26.21 5.12
N GLU A 363 -43.05 26.24 6.44
CA GLU A 363 -42.08 25.76 7.41
C GLU A 363 -42.32 24.26 7.70
N TRP A 364 -41.20 23.58 7.94
CA TRP A 364 -41.07 22.16 8.19
C TRP A 364 -40.25 21.87 9.42
N SER A 365 -40.62 20.91 10.19
CA SER A 365 -39.82 20.38 11.28
C SER A 365 -39.79 18.86 11.22
N SER A 366 -38.59 18.25 11.04
CA SER A 366 -38.38 16.82 11.00
C SER A 366 -39.30 16.06 10.02
N GLY A 367 -39.56 16.64 8.84
CA GLY A 367 -40.38 16.08 7.79
C GLY A 367 -41.88 16.36 7.91
N ILE A 368 -42.31 17.15 8.91
CA ILE A 368 -43.71 17.47 9.20
C ILE A 368 -43.94 18.96 9.02
N LYS A 369 -45.07 19.37 8.41
CA LYS A 369 -45.48 20.79 8.30
C LYS A 369 -45.61 21.37 9.71
N ASN A 370 -44.97 22.51 9.94
CA ASN A 370 -44.96 23.13 11.28
C ASN A 370 -44.55 24.61 11.11
N GLY A 371 -45.23 25.52 11.84
CA GLY A 371 -45.04 26.96 11.66
C GLY A 371 -45.91 27.54 10.52
N GLU A 372 -45.50 28.63 9.93
CA GLU A 372 -46.27 29.31 8.89
C GLU A 372 -46.18 28.62 7.54
N GLY A 373 -47.30 28.60 6.78
CA GLY A 373 -47.28 28.04 5.45
C GLY A 373 -48.55 28.31 4.64
N ILE A 374 -48.45 28.02 3.34
CA ILE A 374 -49.54 28.09 2.36
C ILE A 374 -49.76 26.71 1.78
N ALA A 375 -51.00 26.21 1.90
CA ALA A 375 -51.42 24.97 1.26
C ALA A 375 -52.38 25.32 0.11
N SER A 376 -51.96 25.04 -1.11
CA SER A 376 -52.76 25.18 -2.33
C SER A 376 -53.29 23.80 -2.76
N TYR A 377 -54.58 23.72 -2.96
CA TYR A 377 -55.25 22.46 -3.35
C TYR A 377 -55.66 22.52 -4.82
N SER A 378 -55.64 21.38 -5.48
CA SER A 378 -55.96 21.27 -6.91
C SER A 378 -57.39 21.70 -7.27
N ASN A 379 -58.29 21.73 -6.28
CA ASN A 379 -59.66 22.26 -6.44
C ASN A 379 -59.74 23.78 -6.31
N GLY A 380 -58.59 24.49 -6.28
CA GLY A 380 -58.55 25.96 -6.17
C GLY A 380 -58.69 26.50 -4.74
N THR A 381 -58.80 25.64 -3.73
CA THR A 381 -58.78 26.06 -2.32
C THR A 381 -57.36 26.45 -1.91
N VAL A 382 -57.19 27.53 -1.18
CA VAL A 382 -55.93 27.99 -0.61
C VAL A 382 -56.10 28.21 0.88
N TYR A 383 -55.20 27.66 1.67
CA TYR A 383 -55.03 27.95 3.10
C TYR A 383 -53.71 28.66 3.32
N SER A 384 -53.72 29.75 4.07
CA SER A 384 -52.51 30.45 4.51
C SER A 384 -52.61 30.69 6.01
N GLY A 385 -51.63 30.21 6.78
CA GLY A 385 -51.60 30.36 8.24
C GLY A 385 -50.72 29.31 8.91
N ASP A 386 -50.96 29.14 10.19
CA ASP A 386 -50.16 28.27 11.05
C ASP A 386 -50.46 26.79 10.85
N PHE A 387 -49.43 25.98 10.98
CA PHE A 387 -49.46 24.52 11.01
C PHE A 387 -48.79 24.00 12.28
N LEU A 388 -49.34 22.98 12.89
CA LEU A 388 -48.77 22.23 13.98
C LEU A 388 -48.94 20.73 13.74
N ASN A 389 -47.83 19.98 13.77
CA ASN A 389 -47.85 18.51 13.55
C ASN A 389 -48.62 18.10 12.27
N GLY A 390 -48.43 18.86 11.20
CA GLY A 390 -49.03 18.60 9.88
C GLY A 390 -50.44 19.15 9.66
N ASN A 391 -51.13 19.63 10.71
CA ASN A 391 -52.49 20.13 10.67
C ASN A 391 -52.52 21.65 10.71
N ARG A 392 -53.55 22.25 10.10
CA ARG A 392 -53.87 23.67 10.27
C ARG A 392 -54.11 23.94 11.75
N HIS A 393 -53.50 25.00 12.27
CA HIS A 393 -53.54 25.34 13.70
C HIS A 393 -53.40 26.85 13.87
N GLY A 394 -53.58 27.38 15.09
CA GLY A 394 -53.36 28.80 15.36
C GLY A 394 -54.26 29.70 14.52
N ILE A 395 -53.67 30.73 13.86
CA ILE A 395 -54.43 31.67 13.05
C ILE A 395 -54.21 31.36 11.56
N GLY A 396 -55.28 31.37 10.79
CA GLY A 396 -55.17 31.17 9.35
C GLY A 396 -56.38 31.52 8.56
N THR A 397 -56.15 31.76 7.29
CA THR A 397 -57.23 32.11 6.30
C THR A 397 -57.37 30.94 5.32
N ILE A 398 -58.58 30.51 5.07
CA ILE A 398 -58.92 29.63 3.97
C ILE A 398 -59.80 30.38 2.96
N LEU A 399 -59.45 30.27 1.68
CA LEU A 399 -60.23 30.75 0.55
C LEU A 399 -60.61 29.54 -0.32
N MET A 400 -61.88 29.30 -0.50
CA MET A 400 -62.39 28.21 -1.33
C MET A 400 -62.79 28.74 -2.72
N GLN A 401 -62.72 27.84 -3.72
CA GLN A 401 -63.08 28.16 -5.10
C GLN A 401 -64.49 28.74 -5.27
N ASN A 402 -65.42 28.35 -4.40
CA ASN A 402 -66.81 28.86 -4.40
C ASN A 402 -66.92 30.26 -3.80
N GLY A 403 -65.83 30.91 -3.42
CA GLY A 403 -65.82 32.25 -2.82
C GLY A 403 -66.07 32.29 -1.31
N PHE A 404 -66.14 31.13 -0.65
CA PHE A 404 -66.14 31.08 0.82
C PHE A 404 -64.74 31.43 1.35
N GLU A 405 -64.68 32.36 2.28
CA GLU A 405 -63.46 32.73 2.99
C GLU A 405 -63.70 32.64 4.51
N TYR A 406 -62.71 32.08 5.21
CA TYR A 406 -62.66 32.12 6.67
C TYR A 406 -61.30 32.61 7.12
N ASN A 407 -61.30 33.57 8.03
CA ASN A 407 -60.10 34.06 8.72
C ASN A 407 -60.32 33.93 10.24
N GLY A 408 -59.48 33.20 10.94
CA GLY A 408 -59.65 33.04 12.38
C GLY A 408 -58.85 31.86 12.92
N HIS A 409 -59.29 31.36 14.07
CA HIS A 409 -58.62 30.26 14.80
C HIS A 409 -58.87 28.89 14.23
N TRP A 410 -57.84 28.07 14.27
CA TRP A 410 -57.82 26.67 13.84
C TRP A 410 -57.25 25.78 14.94
N LEU A 411 -57.80 24.62 15.16
CA LEU A 411 -57.33 23.63 16.09
C LEU A 411 -57.35 22.24 15.40
N ASN A 412 -56.15 21.63 15.27
CA ASN A 412 -55.99 20.27 14.71
C ASN A 412 -56.69 20.06 13.36
N GLY A 413 -56.66 21.06 12.48
CA GLY A 413 -57.23 20.96 11.13
C GLY A 413 -58.67 21.48 10.99
N GLU A 414 -59.34 21.76 12.08
CA GLU A 414 -60.73 22.25 12.11
C GLU A 414 -60.80 23.74 12.49
N ILE A 415 -61.80 24.44 11.98
CA ILE A 415 -62.11 25.80 12.40
C ILE A 415 -62.68 25.74 13.82
N GLU A 416 -61.96 26.36 14.77
CA GLU A 416 -62.35 26.34 16.19
C GLU A 416 -61.86 27.60 16.92
N GLY A 417 -62.72 28.25 17.68
CA GLY A 417 -62.45 29.55 18.31
C GLY A 417 -63.04 30.69 17.50
N ASP A 418 -62.54 31.91 17.69
CA ASP A 418 -63.13 33.10 17.09
C ASP A 418 -62.58 33.31 15.65
N GLY A 419 -63.48 33.84 14.79
CA GLY A 419 -63.10 34.11 13.43
C GLY A 419 -64.19 34.83 12.64
N THR A 420 -63.85 35.18 11.39
CA THR A 420 -64.74 35.80 10.42
C THR A 420 -64.94 34.87 9.23
N ALA A 421 -66.19 34.58 8.89
CA ALA A 421 -66.55 33.82 7.69
C ALA A 421 -67.32 34.70 6.71
N ASN A 422 -66.78 34.83 5.51
CA ASN A 422 -67.41 35.50 4.35
C ASN A 422 -68.04 34.41 3.46
N TYR A 423 -69.35 34.43 3.29
CA TYR A 423 -70.06 33.45 2.48
C TYR A 423 -70.23 33.93 1.03
N GLN A 424 -70.32 32.99 0.10
CA GLN A 424 -70.52 33.26 -1.32
C GLN A 424 -71.71 34.17 -1.65
N ASN A 425 -72.78 34.07 -0.83
CA ASN A 425 -74.00 34.89 -0.99
C ASN A 425 -73.90 36.32 -0.45
N GLY A 426 -72.66 36.68 0.04
CA GLY A 426 -72.34 38.01 0.62
C GLY A 426 -72.66 38.13 2.12
N ASP A 427 -73.13 37.07 2.79
CA ASP A 427 -73.30 37.07 4.24
C ASP A 427 -71.98 37.01 4.94
N ILE A 428 -71.84 37.70 6.08
CA ILE A 428 -70.58 37.71 6.91
C ILE A 428 -71.00 37.31 8.33
N TYR A 429 -70.29 36.28 8.85
CA TYR A 429 -70.39 35.87 10.25
C TYR A 429 -69.08 36.26 10.98
N ILE A 430 -69.21 36.90 12.13
CA ILE A 430 -68.10 37.24 13.03
C ILE A 430 -68.49 36.63 14.41
N GLY A 431 -67.70 35.71 14.89
CA GLY A 431 -67.95 35.06 16.17
C GLY A 431 -67.28 33.73 16.36
N SER A 432 -67.69 32.97 17.37
CA SER A 432 -67.04 31.71 17.75
C SER A 432 -67.53 30.56 16.89
N PHE A 433 -66.62 29.60 16.68
CA PHE A 433 -66.80 28.34 15.94
C PHE A 433 -66.42 27.14 16.81
N LEU A 434 -67.10 26.02 16.63
CA LEU A 434 -66.75 24.74 17.20
C LEU A 434 -66.86 23.66 16.10
N LYS A 435 -65.77 22.95 15.82
CA LYS A 435 -65.71 21.89 14.79
C LYS A 435 -66.29 22.33 13.45
N GLY A 436 -65.87 23.50 12.98
CA GLY A 436 -66.27 24.09 11.71
C GLY A 436 -67.65 24.68 11.65
N LYS A 437 -68.41 24.70 12.76
CA LYS A 437 -69.76 25.22 12.83
C LYS A 437 -69.85 26.46 13.73
N ARG A 438 -70.61 27.46 13.35
CA ARG A 438 -70.89 28.61 14.20
C ARG A 438 -71.49 28.11 15.57
N HIS A 439 -70.86 28.58 16.67
CA HIS A 439 -71.15 28.15 18.02
C HIS A 439 -70.83 29.25 19.01
N GLY A 440 -71.55 29.36 20.12
CA GLY A 440 -71.35 30.44 21.10
C GLY A 440 -71.87 31.80 20.57
N LEU A 441 -71.26 32.88 21.06
CA LEU A 441 -71.64 34.23 20.68
C LEU A 441 -71.15 34.58 19.28
N GLY A 442 -72.01 35.24 18.49
CA GLY A 442 -71.59 35.70 17.16
C GLY A 442 -72.68 36.60 16.50
N LYS A 443 -72.16 37.35 15.49
CA LYS A 443 -72.88 38.31 14.74
C LYS A 443 -72.91 37.96 13.25
N MET A 444 -74.13 37.85 12.68
CA MET A 444 -74.37 37.61 11.26
C MET A 444 -74.82 38.87 10.59
N PHE A 445 -74.12 39.30 9.56
CA PHE A 445 -74.49 40.37 8.63
C PHE A 445 -75.02 39.70 7.36
N TYR A 446 -76.32 39.80 7.10
CA TYR A 446 -76.87 39.24 5.88
C TYR A 446 -76.73 40.23 4.73
N PHE A 447 -76.52 39.71 3.54
CA PHE A 447 -76.29 40.56 2.31
C PHE A 447 -77.43 41.57 2.06
N LYS A 448 -78.62 41.24 2.51
CA LYS A 448 -79.79 42.12 2.40
C LYS A 448 -79.91 43.22 3.49
N GLY A 449 -78.87 43.37 4.30
CA GLY A 449 -78.73 44.40 5.32
C GLY A 449 -79.29 44.02 6.69
N GLN A 450 -79.84 42.83 6.87
CA GLN A 450 -80.30 42.33 8.15
C GLN A 450 -79.11 41.94 9.01
N VAL A 451 -79.18 42.11 10.34
CA VAL A 451 -78.18 41.74 11.28
C VAL A 451 -78.79 40.88 12.37
N PHE A 452 -78.13 39.73 12.68
CA PHE A 452 -78.43 38.91 13.85
C PHE A 452 -77.23 38.91 14.77
N GLU A 453 -77.46 39.18 16.03
CA GLU A 453 -76.43 39.11 17.07
C GLU A 453 -76.98 38.29 18.23
N GLY A 454 -76.33 37.19 18.58
CA GLY A 454 -76.82 36.29 19.60
C GLY A 454 -76.08 34.97 19.68
N GLU A 455 -76.63 34.00 20.38
CA GLU A 455 -76.09 32.71 20.60
C GLU A 455 -76.31 31.74 19.40
N TRP A 456 -75.25 30.97 19.07
CA TRP A 456 -75.28 29.99 17.97
C TRP A 456 -75.01 28.61 18.52
N LYS A 457 -75.68 27.56 18.05
CA LYS A 457 -75.37 26.18 18.39
C LYS A 457 -75.42 25.29 17.15
N ASN A 458 -74.30 24.62 16.89
CA ASN A 458 -74.15 23.70 15.73
C ASN A 458 -74.60 24.34 14.39
N GLY A 459 -74.20 25.62 14.17
CA GLY A 459 -74.45 26.32 12.92
C GLY A 459 -75.79 27.05 12.83
N ARG A 460 -76.67 26.96 13.86
CA ARG A 460 -78.03 27.57 13.92
C ARG A 460 -78.09 28.66 14.96
N ALA A 461 -78.68 29.75 14.64
CA ALA A 461 -78.98 30.79 15.62
C ALA A 461 -79.98 30.28 16.64
N ILE A 462 -79.81 30.55 17.92
CA ILE A 462 -80.73 30.33 18.99
C ILE A 462 -81.64 31.57 19.06
N THR A 463 -82.86 31.47 18.59
CA THR A 463 -83.85 32.53 18.76
C THR A 463 -84.85 32.04 19.87
N GLU A 464 -85.04 32.83 20.91
CA GLU A 464 -86.01 32.57 21.92
C GLU A 464 -87.41 32.35 21.31
#